data_ad42b71b91cdcdd2abfae0cdf9a70819
#
_entry.id   ad42b71b91cdcdd2abfae0cdf9a70819
#
_cell.length_a   1.000
_cell.length_b   1.000
_cell.length_c   1.000
_cell.angle_alpha   90.00
_cell.angle_beta   90.00
_cell.angle_gamma   90.00
#
_symmetry.space_group_name_H-M   'P 1'
#
loop_
_entity.id
_entity.type
_entity.pdbx_description
1 polymer ?
#
loop_
_entity_poly.entity_id
_entity_poly.type
_entity_poly.pdbx_seq_one_letter_code
_entity_poly.pdbx_strand_id
1 'polypeptide(L)'
;RVVDVTAADRLPELICRRLEKSDGVDYSVELDLMVVKARAQKDEPRRSEDIYEAMNRVTGKLTEEHKGLLVTVDEIQDASVEDVREIAVAIQHLIRERRDIAFVFAGLTAGVMNLLGEDGPTFLRRAYPEELSTIPVDEVEAALRATFEKSGVRIDEDALTSAADSPAGYAYLIQLVGYNVWRAAQVRASGEFDAISAEDVEKGVVVARREFERTVLEAAIAHLPKMAMEYLVAMTADRLASSTGEIASRLGVPASSLSTTRKLLVSRQIIEPTARGYVGFSIPFMREYLTENREALLARYGVEG
;
A
#
# COMPACT_ATOMS: atom_id res chain seq x y z
N ARG A 1 -15.12 9.35 17.56
CA ARG A 1 -14.01 8.51 18.01
C ARG A 1 -13.47 7.70 16.84
N VAL A 2 -12.16 7.65 16.67
CA VAL A 2 -11.50 6.85 15.64
C VAL A 2 -10.80 5.66 16.29
N VAL A 3 -10.93 4.49 15.67
CA VAL A 3 -10.25 3.25 16.07
C VAL A 3 -9.56 2.69 14.84
N ASP A 4 -8.23 2.68 14.86
CA ASP A 4 -7.40 2.18 13.78
C ASP A 4 -6.83 0.81 14.15
N VAL A 5 -6.96 -0.15 13.23
CA VAL A 5 -6.39 -1.49 13.36
C VAL A 5 -5.77 -1.94 12.04
N THR A 6 -4.73 -2.75 12.11
CA THR A 6 -4.20 -3.49 10.96
C THR A 6 -4.77 -4.90 11.03
N ALA A 7 -5.29 -5.41 9.92
CA ALA A 7 -5.88 -6.73 9.87
C ALA A 7 -4.83 -7.82 10.16
N ALA A 8 -5.25 -8.82 10.90
CA ALA A 8 -4.50 -10.02 11.24
C ALA A 8 -5.51 -11.09 11.68
N ASP A 9 -5.03 -12.28 12.01
CA ASP A 9 -5.86 -13.31 12.62
C ASP A 9 -6.62 -12.77 13.84
N ARG A 10 -7.91 -13.09 13.92
CA ARG A 10 -8.83 -12.65 14.99
C ARG A 10 -9.09 -11.13 14.99
N LEU A 11 -9.30 -10.57 13.82
CA LEU A 11 -9.58 -9.13 13.64
C LEU A 11 -10.73 -8.61 14.55
N PRO A 12 -11.86 -9.33 14.76
CA PRO A 12 -12.90 -8.90 15.69
C PRO A 12 -12.39 -8.68 17.12
N GLU A 13 -11.53 -9.57 17.63
CA GLU A 13 -10.93 -9.44 18.96
C GLU A 13 -9.97 -8.25 19.05
N LEU A 14 -9.24 -7.97 17.99
CA LEU A 14 -8.35 -6.80 17.94
C LEU A 14 -9.14 -5.49 18.03
N ILE A 15 -10.25 -5.40 17.31
CA ILE A 15 -11.16 -4.24 17.38
C ILE A 15 -11.73 -4.11 18.79
N CYS A 16 -12.24 -5.18 19.39
CA CYS A 16 -12.76 -5.17 20.75
C CYS A 16 -11.74 -4.66 21.77
N ARG A 17 -10.50 -5.16 21.71
CA ARG A 17 -9.42 -4.71 22.60
C ARG A 17 -9.07 -3.22 22.43
N ARG A 18 -9.16 -2.69 21.20
CA ARG A 18 -8.97 -1.27 20.93
C ARG A 18 -10.11 -0.42 21.47
N LEU A 19 -11.34 -0.93 21.39
CA LEU A 19 -12.50 -0.28 21.95
C LEU A 19 -12.44 -0.20 23.49
N GLU A 20 -11.94 -1.24 24.18
CA GLU A 20 -11.76 -1.27 25.64
C GLU A 20 -10.67 -0.31 26.13
N LYS A 21 -9.53 -0.27 25.47
CA LYS A 21 -8.37 0.55 25.90
C LYS A 21 -8.59 2.07 25.83
N SER A 22 -9.61 2.50 25.11
CA SER A 22 -9.84 3.90 24.80
C SER A 22 -10.87 4.58 25.71
N ASP A 23 -11.24 3.99 26.84
CA ASP A 23 -12.19 4.61 27.79
C ASP A 23 -11.57 5.83 28.56
N GLY A 24 -10.43 6.33 28.15
CA GLY A 24 -9.75 7.34 28.95
C GLY A 24 -9.01 8.48 28.26
N VAL A 25 -8.85 8.61 26.96
CA VAL A 25 -8.25 9.84 26.36
C VAL A 25 -8.40 9.89 24.83
N ASP A 26 -8.69 11.07 24.33
CA ASP A 26 -8.66 11.49 22.94
C ASP A 26 -7.20 11.53 22.44
N TYR A 27 -6.72 10.49 21.76
CA TYR A 27 -5.44 10.50 21.07
C TYR A 27 -5.56 9.95 19.67
N SER A 28 -5.33 10.81 18.70
CA SER A 28 -4.74 10.42 17.41
C SER A 28 -3.30 9.98 17.70
N VAL A 29 -3.06 8.70 17.91
CA VAL A 29 -1.71 8.14 18.03
C VAL A 29 -1.44 7.37 16.76
N GLU A 30 -0.64 7.96 15.89
CA GLU A 30 0.19 7.20 14.95
C GLU A 30 1.05 6.25 15.78
N LEU A 31 0.75 4.97 15.76
CA LEU A 31 1.58 3.93 16.35
C LEU A 31 2.40 3.27 15.27
N ASP A 32 3.66 3.68 15.24
CA ASP A 32 4.78 3.03 14.61
C ASP A 32 4.68 1.50 14.64
N LEU A 33 4.84 0.88 13.49
CA LEU A 33 4.88 -0.56 13.23
C LEU A 33 6.21 -1.16 13.73
N MET A 34 6.49 -1.04 15.04
CA MET A 34 7.55 -1.85 15.64
C MET A 34 7.12 -2.37 17.01
N VAL A 35 7.15 -3.71 17.12
CA VAL A 35 7.12 -4.48 18.37
C VAL A 35 5.74 -4.82 18.92
N VAL A 36 5.12 -5.87 18.44
CA VAL A 36 4.49 -6.85 19.35
C VAL A 36 4.86 -8.29 18.94
N LYS A 37 6.13 -8.64 19.04
CA LYS A 37 6.52 -9.96 19.52
C LYS A 37 6.63 -9.86 21.03
N ALA A 38 5.55 -10.01 21.74
CA ALA A 38 5.58 -10.11 23.20
C ALA A 38 4.62 -11.17 23.67
N ARG A 39 5.22 -12.28 24.10
CA ARG A 39 4.79 -13.20 25.16
C ARG A 39 3.29 -13.51 25.23
N ALA A 40 2.94 -14.67 24.73
CA ALA A 40 1.79 -15.43 25.20
C ALA A 40 1.92 -15.65 26.70
N GLN A 41 1.33 -14.78 27.50
CA GLN A 41 0.99 -15.09 28.86
C GLN A 41 -0.40 -15.73 28.83
N LYS A 42 -0.48 -16.97 29.29
CA LYS A 42 -1.74 -17.67 29.53
C LYS A 42 -2.56 -16.85 30.51
N ASP A 43 -3.48 -16.06 30.00
CA ASP A 43 -4.62 -15.57 30.74
C ASP A 43 -5.82 -16.44 30.40
N GLU A 44 -6.56 -16.84 31.43
CA GLU A 44 -7.79 -17.63 31.35
C GLU A 44 -8.78 -17.01 30.36
N PRO A 45 -9.64 -17.84 29.71
CA PRO A 45 -10.60 -17.35 28.74
C PRO A 45 -11.64 -16.46 29.44
N ARG A 46 -11.39 -15.17 29.53
CA ARG A 46 -12.48 -14.20 29.64
C ARG A 46 -13.34 -14.42 28.40
N ARG A 47 -14.66 -14.65 28.58
CA ARG A 47 -15.62 -14.60 27.47
C ARG A 47 -15.30 -13.33 26.69
N SER A 48 -14.79 -13.48 25.48
CA SER A 48 -14.58 -12.35 24.58
C SER A 48 -15.96 -11.73 24.36
N GLU A 49 -16.09 -10.45 24.69
CA GLU A 49 -17.29 -9.69 24.34
C GLU A 49 -17.44 -9.78 22.82
N ASP A 50 -18.64 -10.09 22.35
CA ASP A 50 -18.94 -10.12 20.92
C ASP A 50 -18.68 -8.72 20.34
N ILE A 51 -18.11 -8.66 19.14
CA ILE A 51 -17.78 -7.40 18.47
C ILE A 51 -19.00 -6.46 18.33
N TYR A 52 -20.17 -7.02 18.11
CA TYR A 52 -21.41 -6.24 18.08
C TYR A 52 -21.70 -5.61 19.46
N GLU A 53 -21.60 -6.37 20.56
CA GLU A 53 -21.83 -5.86 21.91
C GLU A 53 -20.85 -4.76 22.27
N ALA A 54 -19.56 -4.96 21.95
CA ALA A 54 -18.51 -3.96 22.18
C ALA A 54 -18.78 -2.65 21.44
N MET A 55 -19.10 -2.72 20.15
CA MET A 55 -19.40 -1.54 19.34
C MET A 55 -20.72 -0.87 19.77
N ASN A 56 -21.75 -1.65 20.09
CA ASN A 56 -23.04 -1.13 20.54
C ASN A 56 -22.89 -0.36 21.86
N ARG A 57 -22.12 -0.89 22.80
CA ARG A 57 -21.81 -0.22 24.08
C ARG A 57 -21.06 1.11 23.84
N VAL A 58 -20.06 1.12 22.97
CA VAL A 58 -19.26 2.32 22.68
C VAL A 58 -20.09 3.37 21.93
N THR A 59 -20.83 2.95 20.89
CA THR A 59 -21.67 3.87 20.11
C THR A 59 -22.83 4.44 20.95
N GLY A 60 -23.37 3.65 21.90
CA GLY A 60 -24.39 4.14 22.85
C GLY A 60 -23.84 5.32 23.69
N LYS A 61 -22.65 5.19 24.27
CA LYS A 61 -22.00 6.29 25.01
C LYS A 61 -21.71 7.51 24.14
N LEU A 62 -21.21 7.28 22.91
CA LEU A 62 -20.89 8.36 21.98
C LEU A 62 -22.14 9.12 21.51
N THR A 63 -23.27 8.44 21.36
CA THR A 63 -24.54 9.09 21.00
C THR A 63 -24.98 10.12 22.03
N GLU A 64 -24.77 9.87 23.33
CA GLU A 64 -25.03 10.82 24.41
C GLU A 64 -24.19 12.09 24.29
N GLU A 65 -23.01 11.97 23.68
CA GLU A 65 -22.08 13.08 23.43
C GLU A 65 -22.23 13.69 22.02
N HIS A 66 -23.22 13.29 21.24
CA HIS A 66 -23.39 13.66 19.82
C HIS A 66 -22.16 13.35 18.94
N LYS A 67 -21.50 12.22 19.21
CA LYS A 67 -20.32 11.72 18.49
C LYS A 67 -20.61 10.35 17.85
N GLY A 68 -19.87 10.04 16.80
CA GLY A 68 -19.90 8.73 16.13
C GLY A 68 -18.62 7.93 16.34
N LEU A 69 -18.64 6.68 15.90
CA LEU A 69 -17.50 5.77 15.88
C LEU A 69 -17.04 5.56 14.42
N LEU A 70 -15.78 5.86 14.12
CA LEU A 70 -15.11 5.47 12.89
C LEU A 70 -14.12 4.35 13.20
N VAL A 71 -14.22 3.25 12.49
CA VAL A 71 -13.25 2.14 12.54
C VAL A 71 -12.55 2.06 11.19
N THR A 72 -11.24 2.17 11.19
CA THR A 72 -10.40 1.96 10.02
C THR A 72 -9.67 0.63 10.16
N VAL A 73 -9.67 -0.15 9.10
CA VAL A 73 -8.98 -1.45 9.03
C VAL A 73 -8.07 -1.43 7.83
N ASP A 74 -6.77 -1.45 8.08
CA ASP A 74 -5.74 -1.55 7.06
C ASP A 74 -5.34 -3.01 6.80
N GLU A 75 -4.78 -3.29 5.62
CA GLU A 75 -4.33 -4.62 5.19
C GLU A 75 -5.44 -5.69 5.28
N ILE A 76 -6.67 -5.32 4.91
CA ILE A 76 -7.87 -6.19 5.09
C ILE A 76 -7.72 -7.58 4.44
N GLN A 77 -6.83 -7.75 3.46
CA GLN A 77 -6.55 -9.05 2.85
C GLN A 77 -5.89 -10.07 3.80
N ASP A 78 -5.33 -9.60 4.92
CA ASP A 78 -4.72 -10.47 5.94
C ASP A 78 -5.75 -10.99 6.95
N ALA A 79 -6.99 -10.50 6.89
CA ALA A 79 -8.09 -11.02 7.69
C ALA A 79 -8.68 -12.29 7.08
N SER A 80 -9.16 -13.19 7.94
CA SER A 80 -9.93 -14.35 7.49
C SER A 80 -11.31 -13.91 6.95
N VAL A 81 -11.87 -14.69 6.01
CA VAL A 81 -13.21 -14.42 5.47
C VAL A 81 -14.26 -14.49 6.59
N GLU A 82 -14.07 -15.37 7.58
CA GLU A 82 -14.91 -15.53 8.75
C GLU A 82 -14.92 -14.26 9.62
N ASP A 83 -13.74 -13.71 9.91
CA ASP A 83 -13.60 -12.46 10.68
C ASP A 83 -14.29 -11.29 9.98
N VAL A 84 -14.07 -11.15 8.67
CA VAL A 84 -14.71 -10.10 7.87
C VAL A 84 -16.24 -10.29 7.84
N ARG A 85 -16.72 -11.54 7.80
CA ARG A 85 -18.16 -11.83 7.85
C ARG A 85 -18.77 -11.47 9.21
N GLU A 86 -18.09 -11.77 10.31
CA GLU A 86 -18.52 -11.40 11.66
C GLU A 86 -18.65 -9.89 11.81
N ILE A 87 -17.64 -9.15 11.38
CA ILE A 87 -17.66 -7.68 11.37
C ILE A 87 -18.79 -7.15 10.50
N ALA A 88 -18.99 -7.70 9.30
CA ALA A 88 -20.04 -7.26 8.38
C ALA A 88 -21.44 -7.47 8.99
N VAL A 89 -21.66 -8.55 9.75
CA VAL A 89 -22.92 -8.80 10.47
C VAL A 89 -23.11 -7.77 11.57
N ALA A 90 -22.08 -7.50 12.37
CA ALA A 90 -22.14 -6.48 13.42
C ALA A 90 -22.46 -5.09 12.86
N ILE A 91 -21.81 -4.69 11.76
CA ILE A 91 -22.10 -3.42 11.06
C ILE A 91 -23.56 -3.36 10.61
N GLN A 92 -24.10 -4.44 10.03
CA GLN A 92 -25.49 -4.46 9.58
C GLN A 92 -26.48 -4.25 10.73
N HIS A 93 -26.22 -4.84 11.89
CA HIS A 93 -27.05 -4.65 13.07
C HIS A 93 -27.00 -3.20 13.57
N LEU A 94 -25.82 -2.64 13.70
CA LEU A 94 -25.61 -1.27 14.18
C LEU A 94 -26.24 -0.22 13.25
N ILE A 95 -26.11 -0.40 11.93
CA ILE A 95 -26.77 0.48 10.94
C ILE A 95 -28.30 0.37 11.05
N ARG A 96 -28.84 -0.83 11.23
CA ARG A 96 -30.27 -1.06 11.39
C ARG A 96 -30.82 -0.39 12.65
N GLU A 97 -30.00 -0.33 13.71
CA GLU A 97 -30.29 0.38 14.97
C GLU A 97 -29.99 1.88 14.91
N ARG A 98 -29.60 2.39 13.73
CA ARG A 98 -29.27 3.81 13.51
C ARG A 98 -28.17 4.34 14.42
N ARG A 99 -27.16 3.49 14.69
CA ARG A 99 -25.96 3.93 15.39
C ARG A 99 -25.08 4.77 14.47
N ASP A 100 -24.48 5.84 15.01
CA ASP A 100 -23.50 6.65 14.32
C ASP A 100 -22.16 5.91 14.23
N ILE A 101 -22.03 5.07 13.19
CA ILE A 101 -20.85 4.26 12.94
C ILE A 101 -20.48 4.29 11.46
N ALA A 102 -19.18 4.35 11.19
CA ALA A 102 -18.62 4.19 9.86
C ALA A 102 -17.41 3.25 9.89
N PHE A 103 -17.21 2.51 8.79
CA PHE A 103 -16.05 1.66 8.57
C PHE A 103 -15.35 2.07 7.28
N VAL A 104 -14.01 2.07 7.34
CA VAL A 104 -13.14 2.19 6.18
C VAL A 104 -12.22 0.97 6.16
N PHE A 105 -12.27 0.23 5.08
CA PHE A 105 -11.37 -0.90 4.85
C PHE A 105 -10.37 -0.50 3.79
N ALA A 106 -9.08 -0.64 4.08
CA ALA A 106 -8.00 -0.44 3.14
C ALA A 106 -7.25 -1.75 2.93
N GLY A 107 -6.70 -1.94 1.75
CA GLY A 107 -5.93 -3.13 1.40
C GLY A 107 -5.58 -3.19 -0.07
N LEU A 108 -4.83 -4.20 -0.44
CA LEU A 108 -4.43 -4.45 -1.82
C LEU A 108 -5.64 -4.73 -2.70
N THR A 109 -5.73 -4.10 -3.87
CA THR A 109 -6.89 -4.23 -4.79
C THR A 109 -7.30 -5.69 -5.02
N ALA A 110 -6.34 -6.58 -5.31
CA ALA A 110 -6.61 -8.00 -5.51
C ALA A 110 -7.20 -8.68 -4.25
N GLY A 111 -6.71 -8.32 -3.07
CA GLY A 111 -7.21 -8.83 -1.78
C GLY A 111 -8.62 -8.34 -1.49
N VAL A 112 -8.87 -7.05 -1.65
CA VAL A 112 -10.21 -6.46 -1.48
C VAL A 112 -11.21 -7.10 -2.45
N MET A 113 -10.83 -7.26 -3.72
CA MET A 113 -11.70 -7.88 -4.73
C MET A 113 -11.99 -9.35 -4.42
N ASN A 114 -11.05 -10.10 -3.85
CA ASN A 114 -11.28 -11.47 -3.38
C ASN A 114 -12.29 -11.50 -2.22
N LEU A 115 -12.16 -10.58 -1.25
CA LEU A 115 -13.10 -10.46 -0.14
C LEU A 115 -14.52 -10.04 -0.59
N LEU A 116 -14.63 -9.26 -1.66
CA LEU A 116 -15.90 -8.87 -2.26
C LEU A 116 -16.44 -9.94 -3.24
N GLY A 117 -15.67 -10.99 -3.52
CA GLY A 117 -16.01 -12.10 -4.42
C GLY A 117 -17.17 -12.97 -3.92
N GLU A 118 -17.31 -14.17 -4.53
CA GLU A 118 -18.47 -15.06 -4.26
C GLU A 118 -18.55 -15.51 -2.79
N ASP A 119 -17.41 -15.77 -2.15
CA ASP A 119 -17.32 -16.23 -0.77
C ASP A 119 -17.38 -15.10 0.27
N GLY A 120 -17.27 -13.85 -0.15
CA GLY A 120 -17.27 -12.68 0.72
C GLY A 120 -18.66 -12.24 1.17
N PRO A 121 -18.74 -11.41 2.25
CA PRO A 121 -20.00 -10.89 2.76
C PRO A 121 -20.71 -10.01 1.72
N THR A 122 -21.88 -10.38 1.28
CA THR A 122 -22.65 -9.64 0.25
C THR A 122 -22.96 -8.19 0.65
N PHE A 123 -22.99 -7.91 1.95
CA PHE A 123 -23.18 -6.56 2.48
C PHE A 123 -22.05 -5.61 2.09
N LEU A 124 -20.80 -6.06 2.13
CA LEU A 124 -19.63 -5.22 1.80
C LEU A 124 -19.61 -4.80 0.33
N ARG A 125 -20.29 -5.53 -0.56
CA ARG A 125 -20.45 -5.11 -1.98
C ARG A 125 -21.24 -3.80 -2.14
N ARG A 126 -21.84 -3.29 -1.07
CA ARG A 126 -22.54 -2.01 -1.05
C ARG A 126 -21.68 -0.88 -0.49
N ALA A 127 -20.48 -1.18 -0.02
CA ALA A 127 -19.52 -0.16 0.38
C ALA A 127 -19.13 0.69 -0.84
N TYR A 128 -18.80 1.95 -0.60
CA TYR A 128 -18.28 2.82 -1.64
C TYR A 128 -16.81 2.42 -1.92
N PRO A 129 -16.49 1.97 -3.15
CA PRO A 129 -15.12 1.66 -3.50
C PRO A 129 -14.37 2.94 -3.89
N GLU A 130 -13.16 3.09 -3.36
CA GLU A 130 -12.20 4.11 -3.76
C GLU A 130 -10.91 3.41 -4.15
N GLU A 131 -10.39 3.71 -5.32
CA GLU A 131 -9.12 3.16 -5.80
C GLU A 131 -8.06 4.25 -5.77
N LEU A 132 -7.04 4.05 -4.92
CA LEU A 132 -5.91 4.96 -4.84
C LEU A 132 -4.94 4.65 -5.98
N SER A 133 -4.84 5.59 -6.91
CA SER A 133 -3.92 5.54 -8.04
C SER A 133 -2.65 6.37 -7.79
N THR A 134 -1.86 6.57 -8.84
CA THR A 134 -0.72 7.49 -8.82
C THR A 134 -1.19 8.92 -8.54
N ILE A 135 -0.40 9.65 -7.77
CA ILE A 135 -0.69 11.04 -7.39
C ILE A 135 -0.34 11.96 -8.57
N PRO A 136 -1.25 12.85 -9.00
CA PRO A 136 -0.98 13.82 -10.06
C PRO A 136 0.22 14.72 -9.74
N VAL A 137 1.00 15.10 -10.76
CA VAL A 137 2.24 15.87 -10.58
C VAL A 137 2.00 17.21 -9.90
N ASP A 138 0.91 17.89 -10.22
CA ASP A 138 0.51 19.15 -9.61
C ASP A 138 0.19 19.02 -8.11
N GLU A 139 -0.39 17.93 -7.69
CA GLU A 139 -0.60 17.61 -6.27
C GLU A 139 0.73 17.30 -5.56
N VAL A 140 1.66 16.61 -6.24
CA VAL A 140 3.01 16.36 -5.71
C VAL A 140 3.77 17.67 -5.54
N GLU A 141 3.74 18.56 -6.55
CA GLU A 141 4.34 19.89 -6.46
C GLU A 141 3.78 20.68 -5.26
N ALA A 142 2.46 20.72 -5.14
CA ALA A 142 1.81 21.41 -4.02
C ALA A 142 2.23 20.85 -2.66
N ALA A 143 2.32 19.53 -2.53
CA ALA A 143 2.71 18.86 -1.30
C ALA A 143 4.18 19.11 -0.93
N LEU A 144 5.10 19.01 -1.90
CA LEU A 144 6.53 19.28 -1.69
C LEU A 144 6.75 20.76 -1.33
N ARG A 145 6.13 21.69 -2.08
CA ARG A 145 6.17 23.13 -1.81
C ARG A 145 5.73 23.43 -0.37
N ALA A 146 4.53 22.97 -0.01
CA ALA A 146 3.97 23.23 1.32
C ALA A 146 4.86 22.66 2.44
N THR A 147 5.48 21.50 2.21
CA THR A 147 6.39 20.86 3.17
C THR A 147 7.67 21.66 3.37
N PHE A 148 8.30 22.13 2.30
CA PHE A 148 9.52 22.93 2.36
C PHE A 148 9.26 24.32 2.96
N GLU A 149 8.20 25.00 2.50
CA GLU A 149 7.82 26.33 3.02
C GLU A 149 7.46 26.29 4.52
N LYS A 150 6.75 25.25 4.98
CA LYS A 150 6.47 25.06 6.40
C LYS A 150 7.74 24.94 7.25
N SER A 151 8.83 24.48 6.64
CA SER A 151 10.15 24.38 7.28
C SER A 151 11.02 25.63 7.04
N GLY A 152 10.48 26.69 6.44
CA GLY A 152 11.16 27.96 6.16
C GLY A 152 12.14 27.87 4.97
N VAL A 153 12.02 26.85 4.13
CA VAL A 153 12.93 26.61 3.00
C VAL A 153 12.21 26.89 1.68
N ARG A 154 12.87 27.62 0.78
CA ARG A 154 12.39 27.92 -0.57
C ARG A 154 12.91 26.92 -1.57
N ILE A 155 12.21 26.72 -2.66
CA ILE A 155 12.66 25.93 -3.81
C ILE A 155 12.26 26.68 -5.08
N ASP A 156 13.16 26.70 -6.08
CA ASP A 156 12.88 27.28 -7.38
C ASP A 156 11.83 26.45 -8.13
N GLU A 157 10.98 27.08 -8.95
CA GLU A 157 9.89 26.44 -9.67
C GLU A 157 10.36 25.26 -10.55
N ASP A 158 11.41 25.47 -11.36
CA ASP A 158 11.96 24.42 -12.24
C ASP A 158 12.51 23.23 -11.43
N ALA A 159 13.14 23.52 -10.30
CA ALA A 159 13.64 22.50 -9.39
C ALA A 159 12.50 21.72 -8.73
N LEU A 160 11.43 22.42 -8.33
CA LEU A 160 10.24 21.80 -7.76
C LEU A 160 9.52 20.90 -8.77
N THR A 161 9.31 21.38 -9.99
CA THR A 161 8.71 20.59 -11.08
C THR A 161 9.52 19.32 -11.34
N SER A 162 10.87 19.44 -11.40
CA SER A 162 11.75 18.28 -11.56
C SER A 162 11.64 17.29 -10.39
N ALA A 163 11.57 17.78 -9.15
CA ALA A 163 11.39 16.93 -7.97
C ALA A 163 10.05 16.22 -7.97
N ALA A 164 8.97 16.90 -8.40
CA ALA A 164 7.62 16.36 -8.41
C ALA A 164 7.36 15.35 -9.54
N ASP A 165 8.00 15.52 -10.68
CA ASP A 165 7.87 14.61 -11.83
C ASP A 165 8.65 13.30 -11.63
N SER A 166 9.80 13.37 -10.93
CA SER A 166 10.73 12.25 -10.77
C SER A 166 10.14 10.99 -10.11
N PRO A 167 9.16 11.04 -9.17
CA PRO A 167 8.57 9.86 -8.54
C PRO A 167 7.44 9.22 -9.36
N ALA A 168 7.09 9.76 -10.52
CA ALA A 168 5.99 9.28 -11.36
C ALA A 168 4.67 9.07 -10.58
N GLY A 169 4.38 9.91 -9.59
CA GLY A 169 3.18 9.84 -8.74
C GLY A 169 3.16 8.71 -7.72
N TYR A 170 4.24 7.97 -7.54
CA TYR A 170 4.28 6.85 -6.57
C TYR A 170 4.54 7.37 -5.16
N ALA A 171 3.57 7.22 -4.26
CA ALA A 171 3.54 7.84 -2.93
C ALA A 171 4.82 7.62 -2.12
N TYR A 172 5.34 6.39 -2.05
CA TYR A 172 6.57 6.10 -1.32
C TYR A 172 7.80 6.79 -1.94
N LEU A 173 7.89 6.82 -3.29
CA LEU A 173 9.00 7.47 -3.97
C LEU A 173 8.93 9.00 -3.85
N ILE A 174 7.72 9.59 -3.75
CA ILE A 174 7.55 11.02 -3.43
C ILE A 174 8.21 11.36 -2.08
N GLN A 175 7.97 10.53 -1.06
CA GLN A 175 8.60 10.71 0.25
C GLN A 175 10.12 10.55 0.19
N LEU A 176 10.62 9.54 -0.52
CA LEU A 176 12.06 9.34 -0.70
C LEU A 176 12.71 10.52 -1.43
N VAL A 177 12.08 11.05 -2.47
CA VAL A 177 12.57 12.22 -3.21
C VAL A 177 12.62 13.44 -2.29
N GLY A 178 11.52 13.78 -1.62
CA GLY A 178 11.45 14.91 -0.71
C GLY A 178 12.52 14.83 0.40
N TYR A 179 12.67 13.66 1.01
CA TYR A 179 13.67 13.43 2.05
C TYR A 179 15.11 13.56 1.53
N ASN A 180 15.43 12.94 0.40
CA ASN A 180 16.80 12.96 -0.13
C ASN A 180 17.18 14.30 -0.75
N VAL A 181 16.23 15.04 -1.33
CA VAL A 181 16.43 16.42 -1.78
C VAL A 181 16.74 17.33 -0.59
N TRP A 182 15.97 17.21 0.49
CA TRP A 182 16.25 17.93 1.74
C TRP A 182 17.66 17.61 2.28
N ARG A 183 18.02 16.32 2.34
CA ARG A 183 19.35 15.90 2.78
C ARG A 183 20.48 16.44 1.90
N ALA A 184 20.29 16.48 0.59
CA ALA A 184 21.29 17.02 -0.34
C ALA A 184 21.57 18.51 -0.04
N ALA A 185 20.50 19.31 0.14
CA ALA A 185 20.61 20.71 0.53
C ALA A 185 21.32 20.90 1.88
N GLN A 186 20.96 20.09 2.88
CA GLN A 186 21.58 20.12 4.21
C GLN A 186 23.08 19.80 4.15
N VAL A 187 23.49 18.81 3.35
CA VAL A 187 24.90 18.43 3.16
C VAL A 187 25.66 19.53 2.44
N ARG A 188 25.07 20.13 1.38
CA ARG A 188 25.69 21.25 0.63
C ARG A 188 25.94 22.45 1.54
N ALA A 189 24.99 22.80 2.38
CA ALA A 189 25.09 23.94 3.29
C ALA A 189 25.89 23.65 4.57
N SER A 190 26.27 22.40 4.83
CA SER A 190 26.93 21.95 6.07
C SER A 190 26.16 22.31 7.36
N GLY A 191 24.81 22.36 7.24
CA GLY A 191 23.93 22.67 8.38
C GLY A 191 22.58 23.27 7.97
N GLU A 192 22.29 24.47 8.50
CA GLU A 192 21.04 25.19 8.17
C GLU A 192 21.10 25.76 6.74
N PHE A 193 19.95 25.76 6.08
CA PHE A 193 19.79 26.29 4.72
C PHE A 193 18.39 26.90 4.57
N ASP A 194 18.24 27.82 3.65
CA ASP A 194 16.99 28.54 3.36
C ASP A 194 16.47 28.29 1.95
N ALA A 195 17.23 27.57 1.12
CA ALA A 195 16.84 27.27 -0.24
C ALA A 195 17.37 25.91 -0.72
N ILE A 196 16.56 25.25 -1.54
CA ILE A 196 16.88 24.03 -2.29
C ILE A 196 17.20 24.45 -3.73
N SER A 197 18.34 24.01 -4.24
CA SER A 197 18.78 24.26 -5.61
C SER A 197 18.45 23.10 -6.55
N ALA A 198 18.53 23.33 -7.86
CA ALA A 198 18.39 22.28 -8.86
C ALA A 198 19.42 21.15 -8.68
N GLU A 199 20.66 21.49 -8.27
CA GLU A 199 21.70 20.49 -7.98
C GLU A 199 21.32 19.59 -6.78
N ASP A 200 20.68 20.15 -5.75
CA ASP A 200 20.20 19.38 -4.61
C ASP A 200 19.10 18.40 -5.03
N VAL A 201 18.21 18.83 -5.92
CA VAL A 201 17.17 17.99 -6.51
C VAL A 201 17.78 16.86 -7.33
N GLU A 202 18.71 17.16 -8.23
CA GLU A 202 19.38 16.14 -9.04
C GLU A 202 20.05 15.07 -8.18
N LYS A 203 20.83 15.48 -7.18
CA LYS A 203 21.49 14.57 -6.23
C LYS A 203 20.50 13.79 -5.40
N GLY A 204 19.47 14.45 -4.88
CA GLY A 204 18.42 13.82 -4.07
C GLY A 204 17.64 12.77 -4.84
N VAL A 205 17.24 13.06 -6.08
CA VAL A 205 16.53 12.13 -6.96
C VAL A 205 17.36 10.89 -7.26
N VAL A 206 18.66 11.05 -7.57
CA VAL A 206 19.55 9.91 -7.81
C VAL A 206 19.64 8.99 -6.60
N VAL A 207 19.75 9.55 -5.39
CA VAL A 207 19.82 8.74 -4.16
C VAL A 207 18.46 8.07 -3.88
N ALA A 208 17.37 8.82 -4.00
CA ALA A 208 16.01 8.30 -3.83
C ALA A 208 15.71 7.12 -4.76
N ARG A 209 16.14 7.24 -6.05
CA ARG A 209 15.97 6.19 -7.05
C ARG A 209 16.71 4.90 -6.67
N ARG A 210 17.97 5.00 -6.27
CA ARG A 210 18.79 3.85 -5.82
C ARG A 210 18.19 3.19 -4.57
N GLU A 211 17.69 3.99 -3.64
CA GLU A 211 17.05 3.48 -2.44
C GLU A 211 15.75 2.74 -2.80
N PHE A 212 14.94 3.30 -3.68
CA PHE A 212 13.73 2.68 -4.20
C PHE A 212 14.01 1.36 -4.93
N GLU A 213 15.03 1.32 -5.78
CA GLU A 213 15.47 0.09 -6.46
C GLU A 213 15.76 -1.02 -5.45
N ARG A 214 16.55 -0.72 -4.43
CA ARG A 214 16.94 -1.69 -3.42
C ARG A 214 15.79 -2.12 -2.51
N THR A 215 14.94 -1.19 -2.09
CA THR A 215 13.92 -1.46 -1.07
C THR A 215 12.61 -1.94 -1.66
N VAL A 216 12.28 -1.58 -2.90
CA VAL A 216 11.02 -1.92 -3.55
C VAL A 216 11.23 -2.88 -4.71
N LEU A 217 12.05 -2.51 -5.71
CA LEU A 217 12.16 -3.30 -6.95
C LEU A 217 12.85 -4.65 -6.70
N GLU A 218 13.99 -4.65 -6.02
CA GLU A 218 14.68 -5.89 -5.66
C GLU A 218 13.85 -6.76 -4.72
N ALA A 219 13.17 -6.16 -3.74
CA ALA A 219 12.31 -6.88 -2.83
C ALA A 219 11.10 -7.52 -3.54
N ALA A 220 10.47 -6.81 -4.46
CA ALA A 220 9.32 -7.30 -5.23
C ALA A 220 9.65 -8.55 -6.06
N ILE A 221 10.86 -8.59 -6.65
CA ILE A 221 11.30 -9.73 -7.45
C ILE A 221 12.03 -10.81 -6.65
N ALA A 222 12.37 -10.56 -5.37
CA ALA A 222 13.04 -11.53 -4.53
C ALA A 222 12.23 -12.83 -4.45
N HIS A 223 12.94 -13.96 -4.55
CA HIS A 223 12.34 -15.29 -4.44
C HIS A 223 11.21 -15.60 -5.46
N LEU A 224 11.23 -14.95 -6.63
CA LEU A 224 10.36 -15.34 -7.72
C LEU A 224 10.82 -16.68 -8.32
N PRO A 225 9.90 -17.55 -8.78
CA PRO A 225 10.27 -18.69 -9.60
C PRO A 225 10.93 -18.24 -10.92
N LYS A 226 11.82 -19.08 -11.48
CA LYS A 226 12.52 -18.82 -12.76
C LYS A 226 11.56 -18.33 -13.86
N MET A 227 10.47 -19.05 -14.10
CA MET A 227 9.47 -18.70 -15.11
C MET A 227 8.83 -17.33 -14.89
N ALA A 228 8.68 -16.90 -13.63
CA ALA A 228 8.14 -15.57 -13.31
C ALA A 228 9.15 -14.46 -13.66
N MET A 229 10.43 -14.69 -13.42
CA MET A 229 11.49 -13.76 -13.85
C MET A 229 11.56 -13.68 -15.37
N GLU A 230 11.55 -14.81 -16.08
CA GLU A 230 11.54 -14.87 -17.54
C GLU A 230 10.32 -14.12 -18.12
N TYR A 231 9.15 -14.27 -17.47
CA TYR A 231 7.93 -13.55 -17.82
C TYR A 231 8.11 -12.03 -17.73
N LEU A 232 8.65 -11.54 -16.60
CA LEU A 232 8.89 -10.12 -16.39
C LEU A 232 9.91 -9.57 -17.39
N VAL A 233 10.99 -10.30 -17.64
CA VAL A 233 12.00 -9.92 -18.65
C VAL A 233 11.39 -9.91 -20.06
N ALA A 234 10.54 -10.86 -20.42
CA ALA A 234 9.84 -10.84 -21.70
C ALA A 234 8.93 -9.62 -21.88
N MET A 235 8.36 -9.09 -20.78
CA MET A 235 7.55 -7.86 -20.80
C MET A 235 8.36 -6.59 -21.10
N THR A 236 9.67 -6.56 -20.80
CA THR A 236 10.49 -5.35 -21.01
C THR A 236 10.62 -4.96 -22.48
N ALA A 237 10.35 -5.89 -23.42
CA ALA A 237 10.37 -5.61 -24.85
C ALA A 237 9.24 -4.66 -25.33
N ASP A 238 8.20 -4.47 -24.52
CA ASP A 238 7.05 -3.61 -24.84
C ASP A 238 7.13 -2.30 -24.05
N ARG A 239 6.75 -1.20 -24.68
CA ARG A 239 6.87 0.14 -24.03
C ARG A 239 5.81 0.39 -22.95
N LEU A 240 4.61 -0.13 -23.12
CA LEU A 240 3.49 0.08 -22.19
C LEU A 240 2.99 -1.27 -21.66
N ALA A 241 1.90 -1.76 -22.21
CA ALA A 241 1.33 -3.05 -21.84
C ALA A 241 1.82 -4.15 -22.77
N SER A 242 2.01 -5.34 -22.23
CA SER A 242 2.43 -6.53 -22.96
C SER A 242 1.25 -7.44 -23.21
N SER A 243 1.10 -7.95 -24.45
CA SER A 243 0.15 -9.00 -24.75
C SER A 243 0.59 -10.32 -24.12
N THR A 244 -0.31 -10.99 -23.41
CA THR A 244 -0.02 -12.31 -22.83
C THR A 244 0.33 -13.37 -23.88
N GLY A 245 -0.18 -13.24 -25.11
CA GLY A 245 0.16 -14.09 -26.25
C GLY A 245 1.57 -13.82 -26.76
N GLU A 246 2.00 -12.57 -26.87
CA GLU A 246 3.37 -12.21 -27.27
C GLU A 246 4.39 -12.61 -26.24
N ILE A 247 4.10 -12.45 -24.94
CA ILE A 247 4.96 -12.96 -23.86
C ILE A 247 5.17 -14.46 -24.02
N ALA A 248 4.10 -15.22 -24.25
CA ALA A 248 4.17 -16.66 -24.44
C ALA A 248 5.00 -17.03 -25.68
N SER A 249 4.83 -16.29 -26.78
CA SER A 249 5.61 -16.47 -28.01
C SER A 249 7.11 -16.22 -27.78
N ARG A 250 7.46 -15.15 -27.06
CA ARG A 250 8.86 -14.82 -26.71
C ARG A 250 9.53 -15.89 -25.84
N LEU A 251 8.74 -16.51 -24.97
CA LEU A 251 9.20 -17.59 -24.09
C LEU A 251 9.16 -18.98 -24.74
N GLY A 252 8.59 -19.10 -25.94
CA GLY A 252 8.47 -20.38 -26.65
C GLY A 252 7.53 -21.38 -25.97
N VAL A 253 6.53 -20.92 -25.22
CA VAL A 253 5.61 -21.76 -24.45
C VAL A 253 4.16 -21.47 -24.78
N PRO A 254 3.23 -22.41 -24.56
CA PRO A 254 1.80 -22.14 -24.71
C PRO A 254 1.31 -21.07 -23.72
N ALA A 255 0.45 -20.13 -24.15
CA ALA A 255 -0.09 -19.09 -23.29
C ALA A 255 -0.84 -19.64 -22.04
N SER A 256 -1.44 -20.82 -22.16
CA SER A 256 -2.12 -21.52 -21.05
C SER A 256 -1.17 -21.90 -19.92
N SER A 257 0.08 -22.25 -20.21
CA SER A 257 1.09 -22.64 -19.21
C SER A 257 1.53 -21.46 -18.34
N LEU A 258 1.36 -20.21 -18.80
CA LEU A 258 1.74 -19.01 -18.08
C LEU A 258 0.63 -18.47 -17.16
N SER A 259 -0.54 -19.10 -17.11
CA SER A 259 -1.68 -18.60 -16.33
C SER A 259 -1.38 -18.53 -14.83
N THR A 260 -0.71 -19.55 -14.27
CA THR A 260 -0.31 -19.58 -12.86
C THR A 260 0.77 -18.54 -12.55
N THR A 261 1.77 -18.41 -13.42
CA THR A 261 2.82 -17.39 -13.31
C THR A 261 2.23 -15.98 -13.32
N ARG A 262 1.32 -15.71 -14.27
CA ARG A 262 0.62 -14.42 -14.33
C ARG A 262 -0.19 -14.14 -13.06
N LYS A 263 -0.94 -15.13 -12.55
CA LYS A 263 -1.70 -14.99 -11.31
C LYS A 263 -0.78 -14.66 -10.13
N LEU A 264 0.37 -15.33 -10.03
CA LEU A 264 1.37 -15.06 -8.99
C LEU A 264 1.89 -13.62 -9.09
N LEU A 265 2.26 -13.15 -10.27
CA LEU A 265 2.78 -11.80 -10.47
C LEU A 265 1.74 -10.72 -10.18
N VAL A 266 0.47 -10.95 -10.54
CA VAL A 266 -0.66 -10.08 -10.20
C VAL A 266 -0.92 -10.08 -8.69
N SER A 267 -0.94 -11.24 -8.04
CA SER A 267 -1.16 -11.32 -6.58
C SER A 267 -0.05 -10.65 -5.76
N ARG A 268 1.16 -10.59 -6.31
CA ARG A 268 2.28 -9.84 -5.72
C ARG A 268 2.34 -8.38 -6.15
N GLN A 269 1.34 -7.91 -6.92
CA GLN A 269 1.27 -6.53 -7.43
C GLN A 269 2.52 -6.07 -8.19
N ILE A 270 3.24 -6.98 -8.84
CA ILE A 270 4.35 -6.64 -9.72
C ILE A 270 3.83 -6.22 -11.09
N ILE A 271 2.75 -6.88 -11.52
CA ILE A 271 2.03 -6.55 -12.76
C ILE A 271 0.54 -6.45 -12.50
N GLU A 272 -0.16 -5.74 -13.37
CA GLU A 272 -1.62 -5.59 -13.34
C GLU A 272 -2.24 -5.85 -14.72
N PRO A 273 -3.49 -6.33 -14.78
CA PRO A 273 -4.25 -6.38 -16.02
C PRO A 273 -4.61 -4.95 -16.47
N THR A 274 -4.14 -4.54 -17.65
CA THR A 274 -4.47 -3.22 -18.23
C THR A 274 -5.65 -3.29 -19.20
N ALA A 275 -5.83 -4.44 -19.85
CA ALA A 275 -6.96 -4.76 -20.72
C ALA A 275 -7.10 -6.27 -20.84
N ARG A 276 -8.16 -6.75 -21.52
CA ARG A 276 -8.35 -8.18 -21.78
C ARG A 276 -7.18 -8.74 -22.59
N GLY A 277 -6.39 -9.63 -21.98
CA GLY A 277 -5.21 -10.25 -22.61
C GLY A 277 -3.94 -9.39 -22.55
N TYR A 278 -3.94 -8.27 -21.84
CA TYR A 278 -2.79 -7.41 -21.65
C TYR A 278 -2.46 -7.22 -20.17
N VAL A 279 -1.16 -7.04 -19.89
CA VAL A 279 -0.62 -6.77 -18.56
C VAL A 279 0.40 -5.64 -18.64
N GLY A 280 0.46 -4.82 -17.58
CA GLY A 280 1.47 -3.78 -17.39
C GLY A 280 2.24 -3.98 -16.09
N PHE A 281 3.35 -3.27 -15.92
CA PHE A 281 4.02 -3.19 -14.63
C PHE A 281 3.23 -2.28 -13.69
N SER A 282 2.94 -2.74 -12.48
CA SER A 282 2.27 -1.93 -11.45
C SER A 282 3.25 -1.03 -10.70
N ILE A 283 4.52 -1.43 -10.62
CA ILE A 283 5.56 -0.71 -9.91
C ILE A 283 6.32 0.17 -10.90
N PRO A 284 6.40 1.49 -10.68
CA PRO A 284 7.14 2.37 -11.57
C PRO A 284 8.62 1.98 -11.64
N PHE A 285 9.23 2.24 -12.78
CA PHE A 285 10.64 1.96 -13.06
C PHE A 285 11.04 0.47 -13.04
N MET A 286 10.12 -0.45 -12.83
CA MET A 286 10.40 -1.89 -12.86
C MET A 286 10.93 -2.34 -14.25
N ARG A 287 10.41 -1.77 -15.32
CA ARG A 287 10.87 -2.05 -16.68
C ARG A 287 12.31 -1.64 -16.89
N GLU A 288 12.65 -0.42 -16.54
CA GLU A 288 14.00 0.16 -16.65
C GLU A 288 14.97 -0.67 -15.83
N TYR A 289 14.64 -0.94 -14.58
CA TYR A 289 15.42 -1.75 -13.67
C TYR A 289 15.70 -3.16 -14.23
N LEU A 290 14.68 -3.85 -14.73
CA LEU A 290 14.83 -5.18 -15.33
C LEU A 290 15.65 -5.14 -16.62
N THR A 291 15.55 -4.06 -17.39
CA THR A 291 16.32 -3.89 -18.63
C THR A 291 17.80 -3.65 -18.34
N GLU A 292 18.09 -2.74 -17.41
CA GLU A 292 19.45 -2.38 -17.01
C GLU A 292 20.20 -3.53 -16.32
N ASN A 293 19.46 -4.33 -15.52
CA ASN A 293 20.05 -5.43 -14.74
C ASN A 293 19.80 -6.82 -15.36
N ARG A 294 19.37 -6.88 -16.63
CA ARG A 294 18.88 -8.11 -17.28
C ARG A 294 19.85 -9.28 -17.15
N GLU A 295 21.11 -9.09 -17.52
CA GLU A 295 22.12 -10.17 -17.51
C GLU A 295 22.36 -10.71 -16.10
N ALA A 296 22.53 -9.82 -15.13
CA ALA A 296 22.75 -10.21 -13.73
C ALA A 296 21.55 -10.93 -13.14
N LEU A 297 20.32 -10.46 -13.45
CA LEU A 297 19.09 -11.09 -13.00
C LEU A 297 18.90 -12.46 -13.64
N LEU A 298 19.08 -12.61 -14.95
CA LEU A 298 18.96 -13.90 -15.62
C LEU A 298 19.96 -14.91 -15.07
N ALA A 299 21.23 -14.51 -14.89
CA ALA A 299 22.24 -15.37 -14.26
C ALA A 299 21.85 -15.81 -12.84
N ARG A 300 21.35 -14.87 -12.01
CA ARG A 300 20.89 -15.17 -10.63
C ARG A 300 19.74 -16.18 -10.59
N TYR A 301 18.86 -16.16 -11.58
CA TYR A 301 17.71 -17.06 -11.66
C TYR A 301 17.97 -18.32 -12.51
N GLY A 302 19.22 -18.53 -12.95
CA GLY A 302 19.63 -19.71 -13.72
C GLY A 302 18.96 -19.77 -15.11
N VAL A 303 18.75 -18.61 -15.72
CA VAL A 303 18.24 -18.50 -17.09
C VAL A 303 19.44 -18.33 -18.00
N GLU A 304 19.66 -19.28 -18.90
CA GLU A 304 20.63 -19.15 -19.99
C GLU A 304 20.11 -18.10 -20.98
N GLY A 305 20.94 -17.09 -21.29
CA GLY A 305 20.60 -15.97 -22.14
C GLY A 305 20.50 -16.29 -23.63
#